data_49fca144c265239ee5c5901668756e52
#
_entry.id   49fca144c265239ee5c5901668756e52
#
_cell.length_a   1.000
_cell.length_b   1.000
_cell.length_c   1.000
_cell.angle_alpha   90.00
_cell.angle_beta   90.00
_cell.angle_gamma   90.00
#
_symmetry.space_group_name_H-M   'P 1'
#
loop_
_entity.id
_entity.type
_entity.pdbx_description
1 polymer ?
#
loop_
_entity_poly.entity_id
_entity_poly.type
_entity_poly.pdbx_seq_one_letter_code
_entity_poly.pdbx_strand_id
1 'polypeptide(L)'
;MADCRFPSRLAAAAFSAALALAPSLTPAQPSPAPGVDRQPRASPLQDERSDGLTAELMYRLLVGDVALQRGDTALAARAYFEAARDTRDARLARRATEISLAARQRGLAVEAARLWAELDPAAERPKQVIAGLSGGAAAGGVDGRGFGTDLKAELERALAEAAAAGSRLGEAFMQLNRMLANEPDKVATFRLVRSLAQSYPSVPEAQFAIALAAYNTGLAETATSAIATQAVDRALAQKPGWEQAVLLKAEILGKQSPERAADYLIDFLKGEPESKVGLSALAQVRIQQKKYGEAVAILKSLWEKDQGNHEYQFGMAMLSMQMKEWARAESLFEELKRADYGDDGLVEFYLAQIAEETGRYALALERFKEVPESQRGWIAKLRVAAMMGKLGRVDEARRYLSDLPAVTVEKRIQVLQVEAQVLRDAGDNAAAYGVLERALVTHPDEPDLLYDLAMVAEKLGRIEVVEAKLLRLIELKPANAQALNALGYTLVDRTPRIAEGLALIERALALSPDDSFILDSVGWAHFRLGEYDEAEKYLRRAMEQRPDPEIAAHLGEVLWAKGDKVRAEAIWQSQLKAAPDNAVLLETVRRLTR
;
A
#
# COMPACT_ATOMS: atom_id res chain seq x y z
N MET A 1 3.22 -18.78 -31.76
CA MET A 1 3.95 -17.66 -31.12
C MET A 1 2.89 -16.75 -30.50
N ALA A 2 2.57 -16.93 -29.24
CA ALA A 2 1.58 -16.15 -28.51
C ALA A 2 2.32 -15.46 -27.38
N ASP A 3 2.39 -14.13 -27.46
CA ASP A 3 2.97 -13.23 -26.49
C ASP A 3 2.38 -13.48 -25.10
N CYS A 4 3.11 -14.17 -24.24
CA CYS A 4 2.86 -14.17 -22.81
C CYS A 4 3.44 -12.87 -22.22
N ARG A 5 2.69 -11.79 -22.30
CA ARG A 5 2.95 -10.60 -21.48
C ARG A 5 2.59 -10.92 -20.04
N PHE A 6 3.58 -11.34 -19.26
CA PHE A 6 3.48 -11.28 -17.81
C PHE A 6 3.46 -9.81 -17.37
N PRO A 7 2.49 -9.36 -16.55
CA PRO A 7 2.59 -8.05 -15.95
C PRO A 7 3.84 -8.05 -15.05
N SER A 8 4.71 -7.09 -15.28
CA SER A 8 6.01 -6.96 -14.62
C SER A 8 5.86 -6.76 -13.10
N ARG A 9 5.83 -7.87 -12.34
CA ARG A 9 5.87 -7.83 -10.86
C ARG A 9 7.17 -7.21 -10.34
N LEU A 10 8.23 -7.17 -11.15
CA LEU A 10 9.46 -6.44 -10.85
C LEU A 10 9.23 -4.93 -10.73
N ALA A 11 8.45 -4.33 -11.61
CA ALA A 11 8.07 -2.92 -11.50
C ALA A 11 7.19 -2.65 -10.27
N ALA A 12 6.27 -3.58 -9.93
CA ALA A 12 5.42 -3.43 -8.75
C ALA A 12 6.19 -3.55 -7.42
N ALA A 13 7.21 -4.45 -7.34
CA ALA A 13 8.03 -4.59 -6.15
C ALA A 13 9.00 -3.41 -5.97
N ALA A 14 9.57 -2.89 -7.07
CA ALA A 14 10.37 -1.66 -7.05
C ALA A 14 9.50 -0.43 -6.74
N PHE A 15 8.25 -0.41 -7.19
CA PHE A 15 7.29 0.66 -6.91
C PHE A 15 6.91 0.74 -5.42
N SER A 16 6.75 -0.40 -4.74
CA SER A 16 6.51 -0.43 -3.29
C SER A 16 7.71 0.05 -2.47
N ALA A 17 8.93 -0.18 -2.96
CA ALA A 17 10.14 0.32 -2.31
C ALA A 17 10.37 1.82 -2.55
N ALA A 18 9.95 2.33 -3.71
CA ALA A 18 10.09 3.76 -4.06
C ALA A 18 9.08 4.67 -3.35
N LEU A 19 7.87 4.14 -3.00
CA LEU A 19 6.90 4.90 -2.18
C LEU A 19 7.41 5.14 -0.75
N ALA A 20 8.35 4.35 -0.26
CA ALA A 20 8.95 4.53 1.07
C ALA A 20 9.97 5.70 1.14
N LEU A 21 10.38 6.25 -0.01
CA LEU A 21 11.29 7.41 -0.09
C LEU A 21 10.57 8.76 -0.21
N ALA A 22 9.24 8.78 -0.36
CA ALA A 22 8.50 10.01 -0.26
C ALA A 22 8.24 10.32 1.22
N PRO A 23 8.52 11.52 1.72
CA PRO A 23 7.94 11.93 2.99
C PRO A 23 6.41 11.79 2.86
N SER A 24 5.84 10.99 3.73
CA SER A 24 4.48 10.47 3.77
C SER A 24 3.40 11.41 3.17
N LEU A 25 3.07 11.18 1.92
CA LEU A 25 1.81 11.54 1.29
C LEU A 25 1.13 10.23 0.89
N THR A 26 0.75 9.41 1.86
CA THR A 26 -0.07 8.22 1.62
C THR A 26 -1.54 8.61 1.64
N PRO A 27 -2.31 8.35 0.58
CA PRO A 27 -3.76 8.44 0.66
C PRO A 27 -4.28 7.31 1.54
N ALA A 28 -5.00 7.67 2.61
CA ALA A 28 -5.68 6.73 3.48
C ALA A 28 -6.76 5.96 2.70
N GLN A 29 -6.73 4.64 2.74
CA GLN A 29 -7.86 3.81 2.35
C GLN A 29 -8.99 3.97 3.39
N PRO A 30 -10.26 4.08 2.98
CA PRO A 30 -11.37 4.16 3.92
C PRO A 30 -11.62 2.79 4.57
N SER A 31 -11.45 2.72 5.89
CA SER A 31 -11.91 1.61 6.71
C SER A 31 -13.39 1.76 7.06
N PRO A 32 -14.15 0.65 7.19
CA PRO A 32 -15.58 0.71 7.46
C PRO A 32 -15.86 1.19 8.89
N ALA A 33 -16.87 2.04 9.00
CA ALA A 33 -17.33 2.61 10.25
C ALA A 33 -17.94 1.54 11.19
N PRO A 34 -17.67 1.60 12.50
CA PRO A 34 -18.40 0.82 13.50
C PRO A 34 -19.74 1.47 13.83
N GLY A 35 -20.78 0.64 13.90
CA GLY A 35 -22.12 1.05 14.27
C GLY A 35 -22.21 1.62 15.69
N VAL A 36 -22.89 2.74 15.81
CA VAL A 36 -23.29 3.31 17.09
C VAL A 36 -24.78 3.11 17.25
N ASP A 37 -25.11 2.24 18.20
CA ASP A 37 -26.45 2.02 18.72
C ASP A 37 -26.82 3.19 19.64
N ARG A 38 -27.78 4.01 19.25
CA ARG A 38 -28.51 4.90 20.15
C ARG A 38 -29.96 5.04 19.68
N GLN A 39 -30.82 4.32 20.33
CA GLN A 39 -32.24 4.65 20.32
C GLN A 39 -32.53 5.93 21.12
N PRO A 40 -33.47 6.76 20.65
CA PRO A 40 -34.46 7.38 21.50
C PRO A 40 -35.88 6.94 21.14
N ARG A 41 -36.63 6.61 22.18
CA ARG A 41 -38.05 6.40 22.11
C ARG A 41 -38.78 7.68 21.67
N ALA A 42 -39.64 7.56 20.68
CA ALA A 42 -40.79 8.46 20.49
C ALA A 42 -41.96 7.67 19.91
N SER A 43 -43.10 7.95 20.46
CA SER A 43 -44.43 7.33 20.24
C SER A 43 -45.00 7.58 18.84
N PRO A 44 -46.11 6.91 18.49
CA PRO A 44 -46.47 6.64 17.12
C PRO A 44 -47.26 7.79 16.49
N LEU A 45 -46.89 8.14 15.27
CA LEU A 45 -47.76 8.87 14.36
C LEU A 45 -48.00 8.03 13.11
N GLN A 46 -49.25 8.01 12.73
CA GLN A 46 -49.92 7.23 11.74
C GLN A 46 -49.32 7.33 10.34
N ASP A 47 -49.37 6.18 9.71
CA ASP A 47 -49.48 5.82 8.31
C ASP A 47 -49.95 6.94 7.37
N GLU A 48 -49.03 7.46 6.55
CA GLU A 48 -49.34 7.99 5.23
C GLU A 48 -48.27 7.51 4.27
N ARG A 49 -48.67 6.55 3.41
CA ARG A 49 -47.86 6.14 2.25
C ARG A 49 -47.69 7.35 1.35
N SER A 50 -46.59 8.06 1.45
CA SER A 50 -46.17 9.00 0.43
C SER A 50 -45.32 8.26 -0.61
N ASP A 51 -45.91 8.05 -1.79
CA ASP A 51 -45.19 7.76 -3.03
C ASP A 51 -44.26 8.94 -3.35
N GLY A 52 -43.11 9.02 -2.70
CA GLY A 52 -42.18 10.13 -2.87
C GLY A 52 -40.73 9.67 -2.84
N LEU A 53 -39.94 10.10 -3.82
CA LEU A 53 -38.49 10.02 -3.83
C LEU A 53 -37.93 10.56 -2.50
N THR A 54 -37.46 9.65 -1.63
CA THR A 54 -36.77 10.08 -0.41
C THR A 54 -35.39 10.64 -0.77
N ALA A 55 -34.87 11.54 0.06
CA ALA A 55 -33.52 12.10 -0.16
C ALA A 55 -32.44 11.00 -0.26
N GLU A 56 -32.60 9.92 0.52
CA GLU A 56 -31.71 8.76 0.50
C GLU A 56 -31.79 7.99 -0.84
N LEU A 57 -33.00 7.77 -1.35
CA LEU A 57 -33.19 7.10 -2.65
C LEU A 57 -32.61 7.96 -3.79
N MET A 58 -32.85 9.27 -3.75
CA MET A 58 -32.32 10.21 -4.74
C MET A 58 -30.78 10.22 -4.71
N TYR A 59 -30.17 10.21 -3.52
CA TYR A 59 -28.72 10.12 -3.36
C TYR A 59 -28.16 8.83 -3.98
N ARG A 60 -28.75 7.68 -3.72
CA ARG A 60 -28.30 6.39 -4.28
C ARG A 60 -28.43 6.33 -5.80
N LEU A 61 -29.50 6.85 -6.36
CA LEU A 61 -29.67 6.93 -7.81
C LEU A 61 -28.64 7.86 -8.45
N LEU A 62 -28.35 9.01 -7.83
CA LEU A 62 -27.30 9.93 -8.27
C LEU A 62 -25.91 9.28 -8.20
N VAL A 63 -25.61 8.54 -7.13
CA VAL A 63 -24.36 7.77 -7.03
C VAL A 63 -24.26 6.75 -8.17
N GLY A 64 -25.34 6.04 -8.47
CA GLY A 64 -25.39 5.09 -9.59
C GLY A 64 -25.17 5.76 -10.95
N ASP A 65 -25.81 6.90 -11.21
CA ASP A 65 -25.66 7.64 -12.47
C ASP A 65 -24.27 8.25 -12.63
N VAL A 66 -23.74 8.85 -11.59
CA VAL A 66 -22.36 9.40 -11.61
C VAL A 66 -21.32 8.29 -11.80
N ALA A 67 -21.53 7.12 -11.18
CA ALA A 67 -20.66 5.96 -11.36
C ALA A 67 -20.70 5.47 -12.83
N LEU A 68 -21.89 5.43 -13.46
CA LEU A 68 -22.02 5.10 -14.88
C LEU A 68 -21.28 6.09 -15.79
N GLN A 69 -21.40 7.39 -15.52
CA GLN A 69 -20.70 8.43 -16.28
C GLN A 69 -19.18 8.32 -16.15
N ARG A 70 -18.70 7.85 -15.01
CA ARG A 70 -17.26 7.64 -14.75
C ARG A 70 -16.74 6.28 -15.20
N GLY A 71 -17.60 5.42 -15.77
CA GLY A 71 -17.23 4.07 -16.21
C GLY A 71 -17.14 3.04 -15.07
N ASP A 72 -17.45 3.41 -13.82
CA ASP A 72 -17.52 2.48 -12.69
C ASP A 72 -18.86 1.74 -12.69
N THR A 73 -18.97 0.81 -13.62
CA THR A 73 -20.17 -0.01 -13.79
C THR A 73 -20.43 -0.94 -12.60
N ALA A 74 -19.39 -1.26 -11.80
CA ALA A 74 -19.52 -2.12 -10.63
C ALA A 74 -20.22 -1.40 -9.47
N LEU A 75 -19.82 -0.18 -9.18
CA LEU A 75 -20.47 0.67 -8.18
C LEU A 75 -21.90 1.01 -8.60
N ALA A 76 -22.10 1.35 -9.88
CA ALA A 76 -23.42 1.64 -10.41
C ALA A 76 -24.40 0.46 -10.25
N ALA A 77 -23.97 -0.76 -10.60
CA ALA A 77 -24.77 -1.97 -10.47
C ALA A 77 -25.25 -2.18 -9.03
N ARG A 78 -24.36 -2.01 -8.05
CA ARG A 78 -24.70 -2.12 -6.62
C ARG A 78 -25.68 -1.05 -6.17
N ALA A 79 -25.44 0.21 -6.52
CA ALA A 79 -26.29 1.33 -6.12
C ALA A 79 -27.73 1.14 -6.63
N TYR A 80 -27.90 0.74 -7.90
CA TYR A 80 -29.21 0.46 -8.47
C TYR A 80 -29.87 -0.79 -7.86
N PHE A 81 -29.09 -1.83 -7.53
CA PHE A 81 -29.62 -3.03 -6.88
C PHE A 81 -30.13 -2.76 -5.46
N GLU A 82 -29.37 -2.01 -4.67
CA GLU A 82 -29.79 -1.62 -3.32
C GLU A 82 -31.03 -0.73 -3.38
N ALA A 83 -31.07 0.25 -4.29
CA ALA A 83 -32.26 1.06 -4.51
C ALA A 83 -33.47 0.21 -4.89
N ALA A 84 -33.30 -0.77 -5.78
CA ALA A 84 -34.39 -1.70 -6.18
C ALA A 84 -34.89 -2.55 -5.02
N ARG A 85 -33.99 -3.05 -4.19
CA ARG A 85 -34.30 -3.88 -3.03
C ARG A 85 -35.12 -3.10 -1.98
N ASP A 86 -34.70 -1.87 -1.70
CA ASP A 86 -35.32 -1.04 -0.65
C ASP A 86 -36.64 -0.45 -1.09
N THR A 87 -36.79 -0.08 -2.38
CA THR A 87 -38.02 0.49 -2.93
C THR A 87 -39.02 -0.55 -3.46
N ARG A 88 -38.56 -1.78 -3.70
CA ARG A 88 -39.33 -2.83 -4.36
C ARG A 88 -39.85 -2.40 -5.76
N ASP A 89 -39.07 -1.56 -6.47
CA ASP A 89 -39.39 -1.08 -7.81
C ASP A 89 -38.78 -1.98 -8.89
N ALA A 90 -39.68 -2.61 -9.69
CA ALA A 90 -39.28 -3.51 -10.78
C ALA A 90 -38.42 -2.82 -11.85
N ARG A 91 -38.58 -1.51 -12.07
CA ARG A 91 -37.80 -0.73 -13.05
C ARG A 91 -36.35 -0.59 -12.59
N LEU A 92 -36.13 -0.37 -11.30
CA LEU A 92 -34.78 -0.30 -10.72
C LEU A 92 -34.13 -1.69 -10.71
N ALA A 93 -34.88 -2.75 -10.41
CA ALA A 93 -34.37 -4.13 -10.48
C ALA A 93 -33.97 -4.52 -11.91
N ARG A 94 -34.76 -4.11 -12.90
CA ARG A 94 -34.41 -4.24 -14.32
C ARG A 94 -33.11 -3.50 -14.64
N ARG A 95 -33.01 -2.22 -14.25
CA ARG A 95 -31.84 -1.39 -14.50
C ARG A 95 -30.58 -1.97 -13.85
N ALA A 96 -30.69 -2.42 -12.60
CA ALA A 96 -29.61 -3.13 -11.90
C ALA A 96 -29.16 -4.39 -12.66
N THR A 97 -30.12 -5.18 -13.18
CA THR A 97 -29.83 -6.37 -13.99
C THR A 97 -29.03 -6.01 -15.24
N GLU A 98 -29.49 -5.00 -16.01
CA GLU A 98 -28.86 -4.56 -17.24
C GLU A 98 -27.40 -4.05 -17.00
N ILE A 99 -27.21 -3.25 -15.96
CA ILE A 99 -25.88 -2.71 -15.58
C ILE A 99 -24.97 -3.84 -15.10
N SER A 100 -25.48 -4.77 -14.27
CA SER A 100 -24.70 -5.92 -13.79
C SER A 100 -24.25 -6.84 -14.92
N LEU A 101 -25.10 -7.03 -15.94
CA LEU A 101 -24.72 -7.77 -17.16
C LEU A 101 -23.61 -7.05 -17.94
N ALA A 102 -23.73 -5.75 -18.14
CA ALA A 102 -22.71 -4.93 -18.81
C ALA A 102 -21.38 -4.92 -18.04
N ALA A 103 -21.46 -4.89 -16.69
CA ALA A 103 -20.31 -4.97 -15.78
C ALA A 103 -19.72 -6.39 -15.65
N ARG A 104 -20.30 -7.39 -16.32
CA ARG A 104 -19.94 -8.82 -16.22
C ARG A 104 -20.00 -9.38 -14.77
N GLN A 105 -20.79 -8.79 -13.91
CA GLN A 105 -21.03 -9.23 -12.54
C GLN A 105 -22.14 -10.28 -12.49
N ARG A 106 -21.83 -11.53 -12.87
CA ARG A 106 -22.81 -12.63 -13.01
C ARG A 106 -23.65 -12.84 -11.74
N GLY A 107 -23.04 -12.84 -10.56
CA GLY A 107 -23.75 -13.04 -9.28
C GLY A 107 -24.81 -11.96 -9.06
N LEU A 108 -24.42 -10.69 -9.11
CA LEU A 108 -25.33 -9.55 -8.92
C LEU A 108 -26.40 -9.48 -10.03
N ALA A 109 -26.05 -9.84 -11.27
CA ALA A 109 -27.00 -9.91 -12.38
C ALA A 109 -28.10 -10.95 -12.13
N VAL A 110 -27.77 -12.11 -11.56
CA VAL A 110 -28.73 -13.14 -11.18
C VAL A 110 -29.61 -12.69 -10.01
N GLU A 111 -29.02 -12.07 -8.99
CA GLU A 111 -29.78 -11.54 -7.83
C GLU A 111 -30.73 -10.43 -8.24
N ALA A 112 -30.27 -9.47 -9.04
CA ALA A 112 -31.11 -8.40 -9.58
C ALA A 112 -32.22 -8.93 -10.49
N ALA A 113 -31.94 -9.93 -11.33
CA ALA A 113 -32.91 -10.57 -12.18
C ALA A 113 -33.95 -11.37 -11.38
N ARG A 114 -33.57 -12.02 -10.28
CA ARG A 114 -34.50 -12.69 -9.36
C ARG A 114 -35.47 -11.68 -8.72
N LEU A 115 -34.90 -10.58 -8.19
CA LEU A 115 -35.74 -9.50 -7.63
C LEU A 115 -36.68 -8.92 -8.69
N TRP A 116 -36.20 -8.71 -9.93
CA TRP A 116 -37.04 -8.26 -11.03
C TRP A 116 -38.16 -9.26 -11.34
N ALA A 117 -37.87 -10.58 -11.44
CA ALA A 117 -38.88 -11.61 -11.68
C ALA A 117 -39.91 -11.72 -10.53
N GLU A 118 -39.50 -11.46 -9.30
CA GLU A 118 -40.39 -11.40 -8.12
C GLU A 118 -41.31 -10.20 -8.19
N LEU A 119 -40.78 -9.02 -8.57
CA LEU A 119 -41.54 -7.76 -8.63
C LEU A 119 -42.41 -7.63 -9.88
N ASP A 120 -42.04 -8.29 -10.98
CA ASP A 120 -42.78 -8.36 -12.24
C ASP A 120 -42.79 -9.80 -12.76
N PRO A 121 -43.70 -10.65 -12.23
CA PRO A 121 -43.82 -12.05 -12.64
C PRO A 121 -44.18 -12.28 -14.13
N ALA A 122 -44.77 -11.25 -14.78
CA ALA A 122 -45.11 -11.31 -16.18
C ALA A 122 -43.92 -11.08 -17.13
N ALA A 123 -42.83 -10.51 -16.63
CA ALA A 123 -41.65 -10.27 -17.43
C ALA A 123 -40.92 -11.60 -17.76
N GLU A 124 -40.74 -11.87 -19.04
CA GLU A 124 -40.01 -13.07 -19.51
C GLU A 124 -38.48 -12.87 -19.50
N ARG A 125 -38.01 -11.64 -19.66
CA ARG A 125 -36.59 -11.32 -19.77
C ARG A 125 -35.74 -11.66 -18.51
N PRO A 126 -36.21 -11.41 -17.27
CA PRO A 126 -35.45 -11.82 -16.08
C PRO A 126 -35.36 -13.35 -15.98
N LYS A 127 -36.39 -14.11 -16.38
CA LYS A 127 -36.35 -15.57 -16.42
C LYS A 127 -35.32 -16.08 -17.41
N GLN A 128 -35.21 -15.44 -18.59
CA GLN A 128 -34.20 -15.75 -19.60
C GLN A 128 -32.78 -15.40 -19.11
N VAL A 129 -32.60 -14.28 -18.41
CA VAL A 129 -31.33 -13.89 -17.80
C VAL A 129 -30.91 -14.90 -16.73
N ILE A 130 -31.84 -15.26 -15.84
CA ILE A 130 -31.60 -16.29 -14.82
C ILE A 130 -31.25 -17.63 -15.49
N ALA A 131 -32.04 -18.07 -16.46
CA ALA A 131 -31.78 -19.32 -17.19
C ALA A 131 -30.43 -19.29 -17.95
N GLY A 132 -30.12 -18.20 -18.65
CA GLY A 132 -28.89 -18.03 -19.41
C GLY A 132 -27.62 -17.92 -18.54
N LEU A 133 -27.73 -17.29 -17.39
CA LEU A 133 -26.65 -17.19 -16.42
C LEU A 133 -26.63 -18.37 -15.44
N SER A 134 -27.76 -19.03 -15.20
CA SER A 134 -27.92 -20.24 -14.39
C SER A 134 -27.85 -21.52 -15.22
N GLY A 135 -27.93 -21.45 -16.54
CA GLY A 135 -27.81 -22.58 -17.48
C GLY A 135 -26.43 -23.23 -17.51
N GLY A 136 -25.49 -22.75 -16.65
CA GLY A 136 -24.30 -23.45 -16.19
C GLY A 136 -24.33 -23.75 -14.70
N ALA A 137 -25.47 -23.56 -14.01
CA ALA A 137 -25.63 -23.85 -12.57
C ALA A 137 -27.11 -24.09 -12.26
N ALA A 138 -27.65 -25.28 -12.62
CA ALA A 138 -28.97 -25.69 -12.18
C ALA A 138 -28.96 -26.10 -10.70
N ALA A 139 -29.86 -25.49 -9.94
CA ALA A 139 -30.45 -25.96 -8.69
C ALA A 139 -29.50 -26.49 -7.59
N GLY A 140 -29.00 -25.60 -6.78
CA GLY A 140 -28.44 -25.93 -5.47
C GLY A 140 -28.48 -24.72 -4.55
N GLY A 141 -29.16 -24.86 -3.42
CA GLY A 141 -29.48 -23.78 -2.48
C GLY A 141 -28.29 -22.93 -2.06
N VAL A 142 -28.61 -21.69 -1.70
CA VAL A 142 -27.73 -20.69 -1.13
C VAL A 142 -27.33 -21.12 0.30
N ASP A 143 -26.43 -22.08 0.36
CA ASP A 143 -25.60 -22.33 1.52
C ASP A 143 -24.17 -22.27 0.99
N GLY A 144 -23.34 -21.30 1.51
CA GLY A 144 -21.98 -20.98 1.06
C GLY A 144 -20.97 -22.15 1.01
N ARG A 145 -21.28 -23.20 0.28
CA ARG A 145 -20.50 -24.42 0.14
C ARG A 145 -20.35 -24.84 -1.31
N GLY A 146 -19.38 -24.26 -2.00
CA GLY A 146 -18.74 -24.90 -3.15
C GLY A 146 -19.46 -24.76 -4.49
N PHE A 147 -18.68 -25.03 -5.55
CA PHE A 147 -19.16 -25.19 -6.92
C PHE A 147 -20.26 -26.28 -7.00
N GLY A 148 -21.32 -26.03 -7.78
CA GLY A 148 -22.43 -26.99 -7.96
C GLY A 148 -21.92 -28.36 -8.47
N THR A 149 -22.61 -29.43 -8.07
CA THR A 149 -22.29 -30.81 -8.47
C THR A 149 -22.19 -30.99 -9.97
N ASP A 150 -22.94 -30.21 -10.74
CA ASP A 150 -22.98 -30.28 -12.20
C ASP A 150 -21.69 -29.74 -12.85
N LEU A 151 -21.13 -28.64 -12.33
CA LEU A 151 -19.85 -28.09 -12.82
C LEU A 151 -18.70 -29.07 -12.59
N LYS A 152 -18.67 -29.72 -11.41
CA LYS A 152 -17.65 -30.72 -11.11
C LYS A 152 -17.75 -31.91 -12.07
N ALA A 153 -18.95 -32.44 -12.31
CA ALA A 153 -19.18 -33.55 -13.22
C ALA A 153 -18.83 -33.20 -14.67
N GLU A 154 -19.12 -31.97 -15.09
CA GLU A 154 -18.74 -31.47 -16.42
C GLU A 154 -17.21 -31.37 -16.60
N LEU A 155 -16.52 -30.82 -15.59
CA LEU A 155 -15.05 -30.73 -15.59
C LEU A 155 -14.39 -32.12 -15.52
N GLU A 156 -14.94 -33.07 -14.72
CA GLU A 156 -14.47 -34.46 -14.70
C GLU A 156 -14.59 -35.13 -16.06
N ARG A 157 -15.72 -34.91 -16.77
CA ARG A 157 -15.92 -35.44 -18.13
C ARG A 157 -14.93 -34.82 -19.11
N ALA A 158 -14.74 -33.49 -19.11
CA ALA A 158 -13.80 -32.80 -19.98
C ALA A 158 -12.36 -33.28 -19.76
N LEU A 159 -11.95 -33.49 -18.50
CA LEU A 159 -10.63 -34.04 -18.18
C LEU A 159 -10.48 -35.50 -18.61
N ALA A 160 -11.54 -36.33 -18.48
CA ALA A 160 -11.54 -37.71 -18.95
C ALA A 160 -11.45 -37.80 -20.48
N GLU A 161 -12.15 -36.93 -21.22
CA GLU A 161 -12.04 -36.83 -22.67
C GLU A 161 -10.63 -36.38 -23.11
N ALA A 162 -10.03 -35.39 -22.41
CA ALA A 162 -8.66 -34.96 -22.65
C ALA A 162 -7.64 -36.08 -22.37
N ALA A 163 -7.88 -36.89 -21.31
CA ALA A 163 -7.05 -38.06 -20.98
C ALA A 163 -7.13 -39.14 -22.06
N ALA A 164 -8.33 -39.41 -22.59
CA ALA A 164 -8.53 -40.37 -23.68
C ALA A 164 -7.84 -39.93 -24.98
N ALA A 165 -7.70 -38.63 -25.22
CA ALA A 165 -7.00 -38.05 -26.37
C ALA A 165 -5.45 -38.08 -26.26
N GLY A 166 -4.89 -38.58 -25.15
CA GLY A 166 -3.49 -38.95 -24.93
C GLY A 166 -2.50 -37.82 -24.67
N SER A 167 -2.59 -36.65 -25.30
CA SER A 167 -1.57 -35.58 -25.18
C SER A 167 -2.09 -34.25 -24.64
N ARG A 168 -3.39 -34.13 -24.38
CA ARG A 168 -4.04 -32.84 -24.05
C ARG A 168 -4.37 -32.63 -22.57
N LEU A 169 -4.12 -33.64 -21.72
CA LEU A 169 -4.54 -33.59 -20.33
C LEU A 169 -3.79 -32.49 -19.53
N GLY A 170 -2.49 -32.34 -19.76
CA GLY A 170 -1.72 -31.25 -19.16
C GLY A 170 -2.23 -29.87 -19.56
N GLU A 171 -2.54 -29.69 -20.85
CA GLU A 171 -3.12 -28.43 -21.37
C GLU A 171 -4.49 -28.17 -20.74
N ALA A 172 -5.32 -29.19 -20.55
CA ALA A 172 -6.62 -29.07 -19.92
C ALA A 172 -6.51 -28.59 -18.46
N PHE A 173 -5.53 -29.11 -17.67
CA PHE A 173 -5.27 -28.60 -16.33
C PHE A 173 -4.77 -27.15 -16.33
N MET A 174 -3.91 -26.76 -17.27
CA MET A 174 -3.47 -25.37 -17.41
C MET A 174 -4.62 -24.44 -17.80
N GLN A 175 -5.55 -24.91 -18.64
CA GLN A 175 -6.77 -24.18 -18.99
C GLN A 175 -7.73 -24.06 -17.80
N LEU A 176 -7.91 -25.13 -17.03
CA LEU A 176 -8.68 -25.12 -15.79
C LEU A 176 -8.15 -24.07 -14.82
N ASN A 177 -6.83 -23.98 -14.62
CA ASN A 177 -6.21 -22.97 -13.77
C ASN A 177 -6.54 -21.54 -14.23
N ARG A 178 -6.46 -21.28 -15.55
CA ARG A 178 -6.82 -19.96 -16.11
C ARG A 178 -8.30 -19.63 -15.91
N MET A 179 -9.17 -20.59 -16.08
CA MET A 179 -10.62 -20.45 -15.88
C MET A 179 -10.97 -20.08 -14.44
N LEU A 180 -10.31 -20.74 -13.47
CA LEU A 180 -10.57 -20.58 -12.05
C LEU A 180 -9.75 -19.46 -11.38
N ALA A 181 -8.86 -18.80 -12.13
CA ALA A 181 -7.97 -17.77 -11.58
C ALA A 181 -8.71 -16.60 -10.93
N ASN A 182 -9.86 -16.21 -11.48
CA ASN A 182 -10.66 -15.06 -11.03
C ASN A 182 -11.82 -15.43 -10.09
N GLU A 183 -11.95 -16.71 -9.71
CA GLU A 183 -12.98 -17.14 -8.78
C GLU A 183 -12.73 -16.53 -7.39
N PRO A 184 -13.75 -15.92 -6.75
CA PRO A 184 -13.57 -15.23 -5.48
C PRO A 184 -13.34 -16.21 -4.31
N ASP A 185 -14.01 -17.37 -4.30
CA ASP A 185 -13.85 -18.38 -3.26
C ASP A 185 -12.64 -19.29 -3.57
N LYS A 186 -11.47 -18.86 -3.10
CA LYS A 186 -10.21 -19.60 -3.29
C LYS A 186 -10.19 -20.93 -2.56
N VAL A 187 -10.92 -21.07 -1.45
CA VAL A 187 -10.98 -22.32 -0.66
C VAL A 187 -11.82 -23.37 -1.40
N ALA A 188 -12.98 -22.97 -1.92
CA ALA A 188 -13.80 -23.85 -2.75
C ALA A 188 -13.05 -24.25 -4.04
N THR A 189 -12.37 -23.31 -4.68
CA THR A 189 -11.51 -23.55 -5.85
C THR A 189 -10.46 -24.60 -5.55
N PHE A 190 -9.74 -24.47 -4.44
CA PHE A 190 -8.74 -25.45 -4.02
C PHE A 190 -9.35 -26.86 -3.82
N ARG A 191 -10.51 -26.95 -3.14
CA ARG A 191 -11.19 -28.24 -2.93
C ARG A 191 -11.58 -28.90 -4.24
N LEU A 192 -12.12 -28.11 -5.17
CA LEU A 192 -12.52 -28.58 -6.50
C LEU A 192 -11.30 -29.07 -7.30
N VAL A 193 -10.27 -28.24 -7.45
CA VAL A 193 -9.05 -28.58 -8.19
C VAL A 193 -8.39 -29.84 -7.60
N ARG A 194 -8.28 -29.91 -6.27
CA ARG A 194 -7.73 -31.08 -5.58
C ARG A 194 -8.53 -32.35 -5.89
N SER A 195 -9.87 -32.29 -5.85
CA SER A 195 -10.74 -33.41 -6.17
C SER A 195 -10.56 -33.88 -7.62
N LEU A 196 -10.51 -32.96 -8.59
CA LEU A 196 -10.33 -33.27 -10.00
C LEU A 196 -8.94 -33.88 -10.30
N ALA A 197 -7.90 -33.34 -9.67
CA ALA A 197 -6.52 -33.76 -9.91
C ALA A 197 -6.13 -35.09 -9.22
N GLN A 198 -6.90 -35.55 -8.21
CA GLN A 198 -6.64 -36.81 -7.51
C GLN A 198 -6.60 -38.06 -8.44
N SER A 199 -7.38 -38.02 -9.53
CA SER A 199 -7.40 -39.12 -10.51
C SER A 199 -6.19 -39.11 -11.45
N TYR A 200 -5.33 -38.06 -11.39
CA TYR A 200 -4.22 -37.87 -12.30
C TYR A 200 -2.89 -37.57 -11.59
N PRO A 201 -2.45 -38.45 -10.68
CA PRO A 201 -1.28 -38.18 -9.82
C PRO A 201 0.05 -38.11 -10.57
N SER A 202 0.11 -38.72 -11.77
CA SER A 202 1.30 -38.76 -12.64
C SER A 202 1.35 -37.64 -13.68
N VAL A 203 0.42 -36.69 -13.63
CA VAL A 203 0.40 -35.54 -14.54
C VAL A 203 0.99 -34.33 -13.82
N PRO A 204 2.14 -33.79 -14.28
CA PRO A 204 2.80 -32.67 -13.58
C PRO A 204 1.92 -31.42 -13.54
N GLU A 205 1.14 -31.13 -14.57
CA GLU A 205 0.23 -29.99 -14.61
C GLU A 205 -0.95 -30.14 -13.62
N ALA A 206 -1.40 -31.37 -13.32
CA ALA A 206 -2.40 -31.63 -12.29
C ALA A 206 -1.82 -31.33 -10.88
N GLN A 207 -0.59 -31.75 -10.62
CA GLN A 207 0.11 -31.45 -9.37
C GLN A 207 0.37 -29.93 -9.22
N PHE A 208 0.79 -29.27 -10.29
CA PHE A 208 0.93 -27.81 -10.34
C PHE A 208 -0.39 -27.10 -10.05
N ALA A 209 -1.51 -27.60 -10.62
CA ALA A 209 -2.84 -27.03 -10.37
C ALA A 209 -3.22 -27.11 -8.88
N ILE A 210 -2.95 -28.25 -8.21
CA ILE A 210 -3.16 -28.37 -6.75
C ILE A 210 -2.31 -27.37 -6.00
N ALA A 211 -1.02 -27.25 -6.34
CA ALA A 211 -0.09 -26.36 -5.66
C ALA A 211 -0.52 -24.90 -5.78
N LEU A 212 -0.87 -24.45 -7.00
CA LEU A 212 -1.32 -23.08 -7.29
C LEU A 212 -2.64 -22.75 -6.59
N ALA A 213 -3.61 -23.68 -6.63
CA ALA A 213 -4.89 -23.48 -5.97
C ALA A 213 -4.73 -23.41 -4.43
N ALA A 214 -3.89 -24.26 -3.85
CA ALA A 214 -3.57 -24.23 -2.42
C ALA A 214 -2.86 -22.92 -2.03
N TYR A 215 -1.87 -22.48 -2.81
CA TYR A 215 -1.16 -21.21 -2.61
C TYR A 215 -2.10 -20.00 -2.63
N ASN A 216 -3.05 -19.98 -3.58
CA ASN A 216 -4.00 -18.89 -3.75
C ASN A 216 -5.05 -18.77 -2.64
N THR A 217 -5.23 -19.79 -1.78
CA THR A 217 -6.12 -19.68 -0.61
C THR A 217 -5.66 -18.58 0.35
N GLY A 218 -4.38 -18.18 0.31
CA GLY A 218 -3.81 -17.21 1.24
C GLY A 218 -3.71 -17.72 2.69
N LEU A 219 -4.22 -18.93 2.97
CA LEU A 219 -4.18 -19.51 4.31
C LEU A 219 -2.74 -19.86 4.67
N ALA A 220 -2.20 -19.12 5.63
CA ALA A 220 -0.89 -19.40 6.23
C ALA A 220 -0.90 -20.68 7.09
N GLU A 221 -2.05 -21.37 7.16
CA GLU A 221 -2.20 -22.61 7.89
C GLU A 221 -1.22 -23.65 7.39
N THR A 222 -0.52 -24.24 8.31
CA THR A 222 0.55 -25.22 8.10
C THR A 222 0.14 -26.37 7.18
N ALA A 223 -1.11 -26.82 7.24
CA ALA A 223 -1.63 -27.93 6.43
C ALA A 223 -1.75 -27.56 4.93
N THR A 224 -2.31 -26.39 4.60
CA THR A 224 -2.50 -25.99 3.20
C THR A 224 -1.16 -25.63 2.55
N SER A 225 -0.27 -24.97 3.29
CA SER A 225 1.09 -24.67 2.84
C SER A 225 1.91 -25.96 2.60
N ALA A 226 1.75 -26.97 3.45
CA ALA A 226 2.39 -28.28 3.25
C ALA A 226 1.87 -28.99 1.99
N ILE A 227 0.56 -28.92 1.72
CA ILE A 227 -0.03 -29.50 0.49
C ILE A 227 0.52 -28.77 -0.74
N ALA A 228 0.59 -27.42 -0.72
CA ALA A 228 1.14 -26.64 -1.82
C ALA A 228 2.60 -27.05 -2.11
N THR A 229 3.43 -27.13 -1.08
CA THR A 229 4.84 -27.55 -1.19
C THR A 229 4.95 -28.97 -1.76
N GLN A 230 4.21 -29.94 -1.19
CA GLN A 230 4.26 -31.34 -1.64
C GLN A 230 3.79 -31.50 -3.09
N ALA A 231 2.76 -30.76 -3.49
CA ALA A 231 2.23 -30.84 -4.83
C ALA A 231 3.20 -30.23 -5.86
N VAL A 232 3.80 -29.07 -5.57
CA VAL A 232 4.79 -28.48 -6.50
C VAL A 232 6.06 -29.33 -6.57
N ASP A 233 6.48 -29.98 -5.48
CA ASP A 233 7.60 -30.91 -5.49
C ASP A 233 7.33 -32.12 -6.39
N ARG A 234 6.11 -32.67 -6.36
CA ARG A 234 5.70 -33.76 -7.29
C ARG A 234 5.68 -33.31 -8.75
N ALA A 235 5.21 -32.08 -9.02
CA ALA A 235 5.24 -31.53 -10.36
C ALA A 235 6.67 -31.41 -10.89
N LEU A 236 7.58 -30.90 -10.07
CA LEU A 236 9.01 -30.75 -10.42
C LEU A 236 9.76 -32.07 -10.52
N ALA A 237 9.40 -33.07 -9.72
CA ALA A 237 9.96 -34.42 -9.83
C ALA A 237 9.63 -35.08 -11.17
N GLN A 238 8.44 -34.80 -11.72
CA GLN A 238 7.99 -35.33 -13.01
C GLN A 238 8.46 -34.47 -14.20
N LYS A 239 8.66 -33.17 -14.00
CA LYS A 239 9.09 -32.23 -15.02
C LYS A 239 10.15 -31.28 -14.44
N PRO A 240 11.40 -31.76 -14.30
CA PRO A 240 12.51 -30.94 -13.81
C PRO A 240 12.72 -29.71 -14.70
N GLY A 241 13.08 -28.58 -14.10
CA GLY A 241 13.32 -27.35 -14.85
C GLY A 241 12.06 -26.61 -15.34
N TRP A 242 10.85 -27.09 -14.99
CA TRP A 242 9.63 -26.37 -15.36
C TRP A 242 9.52 -25.02 -14.62
N GLU A 243 9.88 -23.95 -15.34
CA GLU A 243 10.04 -22.60 -14.77
C GLU A 243 8.83 -22.11 -13.98
N GLN A 244 7.60 -22.35 -14.46
CA GLN A 244 6.38 -21.95 -13.74
C GLN A 244 6.25 -22.64 -12.37
N ALA A 245 6.62 -23.91 -12.29
CA ALA A 245 6.60 -24.66 -11.04
C ALA A 245 7.76 -24.25 -10.12
N VAL A 246 8.92 -23.92 -10.69
CA VAL A 246 10.06 -23.35 -9.94
C VAL A 246 9.67 -22.03 -9.29
N LEU A 247 9.04 -21.11 -10.03
CA LEU A 247 8.54 -19.84 -9.52
C LEU A 247 7.53 -20.05 -8.39
N LEU A 248 6.53 -20.90 -8.62
CA LEU A 248 5.51 -21.19 -7.61
C LEU A 248 6.13 -21.76 -6.32
N LYS A 249 7.12 -22.66 -6.45
CA LYS A 249 7.84 -23.19 -5.28
C LYS A 249 8.62 -22.09 -4.56
N ALA A 250 9.32 -21.23 -5.29
CA ALA A 250 10.02 -20.10 -4.70
C ALA A 250 9.06 -19.15 -3.96
N GLU A 251 7.89 -18.85 -4.54
CA GLU A 251 6.86 -18.03 -3.89
C GLU A 251 6.30 -18.70 -2.62
N ILE A 252 6.01 -20.01 -2.65
CA ILE A 252 5.55 -20.77 -1.47
C ILE A 252 6.59 -20.72 -0.34
N LEU A 253 7.87 -20.94 -0.68
CA LEU A 253 8.97 -20.87 0.28
C LEU A 253 9.18 -19.45 0.80
N GLY A 254 9.06 -18.45 -0.06
CA GLY A 254 9.23 -17.03 0.28
C GLY A 254 8.19 -16.51 1.29
N LYS A 255 6.96 -17.05 1.27
CA LYS A 255 5.96 -16.77 2.32
C LYS A 255 6.37 -17.33 3.69
N GLN A 256 7.19 -18.38 3.74
CA GLN A 256 7.70 -18.96 4.98
C GLN A 256 8.99 -18.27 5.43
N SER A 257 9.93 -18.10 4.52
CA SER A 257 11.22 -17.43 4.72
C SER A 257 11.83 -17.02 3.38
N PRO A 258 12.18 -15.74 3.20
CA PRO A 258 12.93 -15.30 2.03
C PRO A 258 14.27 -16.03 1.86
N GLU A 259 14.90 -16.51 2.96
CA GLU A 259 16.15 -17.25 2.93
C GLU A 259 15.97 -18.59 2.23
N ARG A 260 14.90 -19.34 2.59
CA ARG A 260 14.59 -20.62 1.97
C ARG A 260 14.28 -20.50 0.48
N ALA A 261 13.59 -19.43 0.09
CA ALA A 261 13.34 -19.15 -1.32
C ALA A 261 14.64 -18.85 -2.08
N ALA A 262 15.53 -18.06 -1.48
CA ALA A 262 16.82 -17.74 -2.07
C ALA A 262 17.70 -19.00 -2.23
N ASP A 263 17.80 -19.81 -1.19
CA ASP A 263 18.59 -21.06 -1.22
C ASP A 263 18.10 -22.02 -2.29
N TYR A 264 16.77 -22.17 -2.39
CA TYR A 264 16.15 -22.98 -3.43
C TYR A 264 16.45 -22.47 -4.85
N LEU A 265 16.34 -21.16 -5.08
CA LEU A 265 16.63 -20.55 -6.39
C LEU A 265 18.10 -20.64 -6.75
N ILE A 266 18.99 -20.45 -5.77
CA ILE A 266 20.44 -20.64 -5.97
C ILE A 266 20.74 -22.09 -6.36
N ASP A 267 20.11 -23.05 -5.71
CA ASP A 267 20.30 -24.48 -6.05
C ASP A 267 19.77 -24.80 -7.45
N PHE A 268 18.59 -24.30 -7.81
CA PHE A 268 18.04 -24.41 -9.16
C PHE A 268 18.98 -23.82 -10.21
N LEU A 269 19.55 -22.64 -9.96
CA LEU A 269 20.44 -21.95 -10.89
C LEU A 269 21.81 -22.62 -11.05
N LYS A 270 22.19 -23.59 -10.19
CA LYS A 270 23.39 -24.44 -10.44
C LYS A 270 23.18 -25.35 -11.64
N GLY A 271 21.96 -25.84 -11.85
CA GLY A 271 21.59 -26.66 -13.01
C GLY A 271 21.22 -25.84 -14.24
N GLU A 272 20.62 -24.67 -14.03
CA GLU A 272 20.08 -23.79 -15.07
C GLU A 272 20.58 -22.35 -14.89
N PRO A 273 21.89 -22.08 -15.05
CA PRO A 273 22.50 -20.79 -14.73
C PRO A 273 22.02 -19.64 -15.65
N GLU A 274 21.47 -20.00 -16.81
CA GLU A 274 20.98 -19.02 -17.79
C GLU A 274 19.48 -18.74 -17.68
N SER A 275 18.75 -19.37 -16.75
CA SER A 275 17.31 -19.17 -16.59
C SER A 275 17.01 -17.71 -16.20
N LYS A 276 16.51 -16.92 -17.16
CA LYS A 276 16.07 -15.54 -16.92
C LYS A 276 14.99 -15.47 -15.84
N VAL A 277 14.11 -16.47 -15.82
CA VAL A 277 13.02 -16.59 -14.85
C VAL A 277 13.57 -16.84 -13.44
N GLY A 278 14.49 -17.79 -13.29
CA GLY A 278 15.15 -18.10 -12.02
C GLY A 278 15.96 -16.91 -11.48
N LEU A 279 16.74 -16.25 -12.35
CA LEU A 279 17.51 -15.07 -11.98
C LEU A 279 16.61 -13.89 -11.57
N SER A 280 15.51 -13.63 -12.30
CA SER A 280 14.57 -12.56 -11.94
C SER A 280 13.88 -12.84 -10.61
N ALA A 281 13.50 -14.09 -10.35
CA ALA A 281 12.93 -14.49 -9.07
C ALA A 281 13.94 -14.32 -7.92
N LEU A 282 15.21 -14.70 -8.13
CA LEU A 282 16.26 -14.52 -7.13
C LEU A 282 16.52 -13.03 -6.85
N ALA A 283 16.54 -12.17 -7.87
CA ALA A 283 16.64 -10.72 -7.69
C ALA A 283 15.51 -10.18 -6.82
N GLN A 284 14.27 -10.63 -7.06
CA GLN A 284 13.11 -10.22 -6.25
C GLN A 284 13.24 -10.67 -4.78
N VAL A 285 13.68 -11.89 -4.53
CA VAL A 285 13.93 -12.39 -3.16
C VAL A 285 15.04 -11.58 -2.48
N ARG A 286 16.13 -11.23 -3.21
CA ARG A 286 17.20 -10.36 -2.67
C ARG A 286 16.71 -8.96 -2.30
N ILE A 287 15.78 -8.40 -3.09
CA ILE A 287 15.11 -7.14 -2.75
C ILE A 287 14.32 -7.27 -1.44
N GLN A 288 13.55 -8.34 -1.27
CA GLN A 288 12.80 -8.60 -0.03
C GLN A 288 13.73 -8.75 1.19
N GLN A 289 14.90 -9.35 1.00
CA GLN A 289 15.96 -9.47 2.02
C GLN A 289 16.73 -8.15 2.26
N LYS A 290 16.38 -7.07 1.56
CA LYS A 290 17.12 -5.79 1.55
C LYS A 290 18.59 -5.93 1.10
N LYS A 291 18.93 -7.02 0.40
CA LYS A 291 20.26 -7.25 -0.20
C LYS A 291 20.32 -6.61 -1.59
N TYR A 292 20.16 -5.29 -1.62
CA TYR A 292 19.99 -4.52 -2.86
C TYR A 292 21.19 -4.64 -3.80
N GLY A 293 22.42 -4.66 -3.29
CA GLY A 293 23.62 -4.83 -4.10
C GLY A 293 23.66 -6.16 -4.86
N GLU A 294 23.26 -7.28 -4.20
CA GLU A 294 23.15 -8.58 -4.86
C GLU A 294 22.06 -8.58 -5.94
N ALA A 295 20.90 -7.96 -5.65
CA ALA A 295 19.82 -7.82 -6.62
C ALA A 295 20.26 -7.03 -7.87
N VAL A 296 20.98 -5.92 -7.67
CA VAL A 296 21.54 -5.12 -8.78
C VAL A 296 22.53 -5.93 -9.63
N ALA A 297 23.39 -6.75 -9.02
CA ALA A 297 24.32 -7.60 -9.76
C ALA A 297 23.58 -8.62 -10.66
N ILE A 298 22.50 -9.21 -10.14
CA ILE A 298 21.65 -10.14 -10.91
C ILE A 298 20.94 -9.40 -12.06
N LEU A 299 20.31 -8.25 -11.78
CA LEU A 299 19.64 -7.46 -12.81
C LEU A 299 20.61 -6.99 -13.90
N LYS A 300 21.85 -6.64 -13.53
CA LYS A 300 22.90 -6.30 -14.49
C LYS A 300 23.24 -7.47 -15.40
N SER A 301 23.41 -8.67 -14.85
CA SER A 301 23.65 -9.89 -15.65
C SER A 301 22.49 -10.18 -16.63
N LEU A 302 21.24 -9.96 -16.20
CA LEU A 302 20.07 -10.11 -17.05
C LEU A 302 20.04 -9.08 -18.18
N TRP A 303 20.37 -7.82 -17.86
CA TRP A 303 20.42 -6.73 -18.84
C TRP A 303 21.53 -6.92 -19.87
N GLU A 304 22.72 -7.38 -19.45
CA GLU A 304 23.84 -7.66 -20.36
C GLU A 304 23.47 -8.71 -21.44
N LYS A 305 22.56 -9.64 -21.10
CA LYS A 305 22.06 -10.68 -22.01
C LYS A 305 20.85 -10.23 -22.84
N ASP A 306 20.14 -9.20 -22.40
CA ASP A 306 18.93 -8.72 -23.03
C ASP A 306 18.82 -7.19 -22.91
N GLN A 307 19.70 -6.50 -23.64
CA GLN A 307 19.82 -5.03 -23.60
C GLN A 307 18.57 -4.30 -24.16
N GLY A 308 17.69 -5.00 -24.84
CA GLY A 308 16.39 -4.45 -25.28
C GLY A 308 15.34 -4.41 -24.15
N ASN A 309 15.58 -5.10 -23.05
CA ASN A 309 14.66 -5.11 -21.92
C ASN A 309 15.06 -4.07 -20.86
N HIS A 310 14.57 -2.87 -21.03
CA HIS A 310 14.85 -1.74 -20.14
C HIS A 310 14.26 -1.88 -18.73
N GLU A 311 13.37 -2.86 -18.47
CA GLU A 311 12.86 -3.15 -17.11
C GLU A 311 13.98 -3.50 -16.13
N TYR A 312 15.01 -4.23 -16.58
CA TYR A 312 16.15 -4.54 -15.74
C TYR A 312 16.96 -3.30 -15.38
N GLN A 313 17.13 -2.41 -16.35
CA GLN A 313 17.85 -1.14 -16.15
C GLN A 313 17.06 -0.21 -15.23
N PHE A 314 15.75 -0.13 -15.39
CA PHE A 314 14.86 0.60 -14.48
C PHE A 314 14.93 0.04 -13.05
N GLY A 315 14.87 -1.29 -12.89
CA GLY A 315 15.05 -1.94 -11.60
C GLY A 315 16.39 -1.60 -10.92
N MET A 316 17.48 -1.60 -11.69
CA MET A 316 18.81 -1.18 -11.19
C MET A 316 18.81 0.29 -10.76
N ALA A 317 18.19 1.18 -11.53
CA ALA A 317 18.12 2.61 -11.20
C ALA A 317 17.34 2.83 -9.89
N MET A 318 16.18 2.18 -9.73
CA MET A 318 15.38 2.26 -8.51
C MET A 318 16.11 1.73 -7.27
N LEU A 319 16.82 0.60 -7.39
CA LEU A 319 17.63 0.06 -6.30
C LEU A 319 18.82 0.96 -5.96
N SER A 320 19.44 1.59 -6.96
CA SER A 320 20.50 2.58 -6.73
C SER A 320 20.00 3.80 -5.98
N MET A 321 18.76 4.27 -6.26
CA MET A 321 18.11 5.32 -5.45
C MET A 321 17.90 4.85 -4.00
N GLN A 322 17.42 3.63 -3.81
CA GLN A 322 17.22 3.06 -2.47
C GLN A 322 18.52 2.95 -1.66
N MET A 323 19.64 2.69 -2.33
CA MET A 323 20.97 2.67 -1.73
C MET A 323 21.62 4.07 -1.60
N LYS A 324 20.93 5.11 -2.06
CA LYS A 324 21.44 6.49 -2.15
C LYS A 324 22.69 6.62 -3.05
N GLU A 325 22.86 5.70 -3.98
CA GLU A 325 23.88 5.76 -5.03
C GLU A 325 23.43 6.71 -6.15
N TRP A 326 23.26 8.00 -5.80
CA TRP A 326 22.60 8.99 -6.65
C TRP A 326 23.21 9.14 -8.05
N ALA A 327 24.54 9.16 -8.14
CA ALA A 327 25.23 9.29 -9.43
C ALA A 327 24.96 8.10 -10.36
N ARG A 328 24.92 6.88 -9.79
CA ARG A 328 24.59 5.67 -10.55
C ARG A 328 23.13 5.65 -10.99
N ALA A 329 22.20 6.00 -10.08
CA ALA A 329 20.79 6.08 -10.39
C ALA A 329 20.53 7.09 -11.52
N GLU A 330 21.14 8.28 -11.43
CA GLU A 330 21.02 9.34 -12.45
C GLU A 330 21.52 8.86 -13.82
N SER A 331 22.70 8.23 -13.88
CA SER A 331 23.23 7.67 -15.14
C SER A 331 22.28 6.69 -15.79
N LEU A 332 21.72 5.76 -15.00
CA LEU A 332 20.78 4.75 -15.49
C LEU A 332 19.47 5.38 -15.99
N PHE A 333 18.94 6.37 -15.28
CA PHE A 333 17.73 7.09 -15.73
C PHE A 333 18.00 7.95 -16.97
N GLU A 334 19.17 8.58 -17.11
CA GLU A 334 19.53 9.32 -18.34
C GLU A 334 19.65 8.38 -19.55
N GLU A 335 20.09 7.15 -19.35
CA GLU A 335 20.10 6.12 -20.41
C GLU A 335 18.68 5.70 -20.77
N LEU A 336 17.80 5.48 -19.78
CA LEU A 336 16.38 5.17 -19.98
C LEU A 336 15.64 6.31 -20.69
N LYS A 337 15.96 7.57 -20.38
CA LYS A 337 15.42 8.75 -21.07
C LYS A 337 15.81 8.74 -22.56
N ARG A 338 17.07 8.44 -22.88
CA ARG A 338 17.55 8.32 -24.27
C ARG A 338 16.90 7.16 -25.03
N ALA A 339 16.49 6.12 -24.31
CA ALA A 339 15.78 4.96 -24.86
C ALA A 339 14.26 5.17 -24.95
N ASP A 340 13.76 6.35 -24.62
CA ASP A 340 12.31 6.68 -24.56
C ASP A 340 11.51 5.66 -23.72
N TYR A 341 12.10 5.23 -22.59
CA TYR A 341 11.49 4.24 -21.71
C TYR A 341 10.50 4.89 -20.75
N GLY A 342 9.35 4.24 -20.59
CA GLY A 342 8.29 4.63 -19.68
C GLY A 342 7.24 5.50 -20.34
N ASP A 343 6.28 5.93 -19.52
CA ASP A 343 5.15 6.73 -19.94
C ASP A 343 5.10 8.07 -19.18
N ASP A 344 4.35 9.02 -19.70
CA ASP A 344 3.92 10.23 -18.99
C ASP A 344 4.97 10.85 -18.04
N GLY A 345 6.23 10.93 -18.46
CA GLY A 345 7.29 11.59 -17.72
C GLY A 345 7.82 10.80 -16.51
N LEU A 346 7.69 9.47 -16.50
CA LEU A 346 8.20 8.59 -15.44
C LEU A 346 9.68 8.84 -15.12
N VAL A 347 10.51 8.78 -16.16
CA VAL A 347 11.97 8.93 -16.02
C VAL A 347 12.33 10.34 -15.56
N GLU A 348 11.68 11.35 -16.14
CA GLU A 348 11.90 12.75 -15.78
C GLU A 348 11.55 13.03 -14.32
N PHE A 349 10.47 12.45 -13.84
CA PHE A 349 10.06 12.53 -12.44
C PHE A 349 11.15 11.98 -11.49
N TYR A 350 11.74 10.82 -11.79
CA TYR A 350 12.81 10.26 -10.95
C TYR A 350 14.12 11.03 -11.04
N LEU A 351 14.47 11.53 -12.22
CA LEU A 351 15.62 12.43 -12.39
C LEU A 351 15.45 13.72 -11.59
N ALA A 352 14.21 14.27 -11.55
CA ALA A 352 13.88 15.42 -10.72
C ALA A 352 14.04 15.10 -9.23
N GLN A 353 13.56 13.94 -8.77
CA GLN A 353 13.74 13.49 -7.39
C GLN A 353 15.23 13.34 -7.01
N ILE A 354 16.05 12.76 -7.88
CA ILE A 354 17.48 12.65 -7.63
C ILE A 354 18.12 14.04 -7.51
N ALA A 355 17.72 14.98 -8.35
CA ALA A 355 18.21 16.36 -8.26
C ALA A 355 17.78 17.03 -6.94
N GLU A 356 16.55 16.78 -6.46
CA GLU A 356 16.04 17.24 -5.16
C GLU A 356 16.86 16.64 -4.02
N GLU A 357 17.04 15.31 -3.98
CA GLU A 357 17.79 14.60 -2.92
C GLU A 357 19.28 14.98 -2.85
N THR A 358 19.82 15.42 -3.97
CA THR A 358 21.21 15.89 -4.06
C THR A 358 21.35 17.41 -3.89
N GLY A 359 20.29 18.12 -3.47
CA GLY A 359 20.29 19.55 -3.20
C GLY A 359 20.37 20.43 -4.45
N ARG A 360 20.25 19.86 -5.66
CA ARG A 360 20.26 20.59 -6.93
C ARG A 360 18.87 21.15 -7.25
N TYR A 361 18.33 21.97 -6.35
CA TYR A 361 16.93 22.41 -6.37
C TYR A 361 16.53 23.16 -7.65
N ALA A 362 17.44 23.92 -8.26
CA ALA A 362 17.17 24.59 -9.53
C ALA A 362 16.96 23.58 -10.67
N LEU A 363 17.78 22.53 -10.72
CA LEU A 363 17.64 21.45 -11.70
C LEU A 363 16.36 20.63 -11.43
N ALA A 364 16.09 20.32 -10.16
CA ALA A 364 14.87 19.62 -9.77
C ALA A 364 13.60 20.39 -10.19
N LEU A 365 13.61 21.71 -9.97
CA LEU A 365 12.51 22.61 -10.38
C LEU A 365 12.23 22.51 -11.88
N GLU A 366 13.26 22.62 -12.73
CA GLU A 366 13.08 22.55 -14.18
C GLU A 366 12.58 21.18 -14.62
N ARG A 367 13.15 20.10 -14.10
CA ARG A 367 12.74 18.74 -14.44
C ARG A 367 11.31 18.41 -13.99
N PHE A 368 10.89 18.85 -12.79
CA PHE A 368 9.51 18.64 -12.35
C PHE A 368 8.49 19.39 -13.22
N LYS A 369 8.85 20.53 -13.82
CA LYS A 369 7.99 21.25 -14.78
C LYS A 369 7.81 20.49 -16.10
N GLU A 370 8.75 19.65 -16.48
CA GLU A 370 8.70 18.83 -17.71
C GLU A 370 7.80 17.60 -17.56
N VAL A 371 7.38 17.23 -16.33
CA VAL A 371 6.51 16.08 -16.11
C VAL A 371 5.09 16.36 -16.62
N PRO A 372 4.55 15.56 -17.57
CA PRO A 372 3.24 15.80 -18.17
C PRO A 372 2.06 15.72 -17.18
N GLU A 373 0.91 16.22 -17.60
CA GLU A 373 -0.35 16.10 -16.84
C GLU A 373 -0.75 14.64 -16.67
N SER A 374 -0.71 14.18 -15.43
CA SER A 374 -1.05 12.82 -15.00
C SER A 374 -1.20 12.82 -13.48
N GLN A 375 -1.42 11.67 -12.85
CA GLN A 375 -1.33 11.56 -11.39
C GLN A 375 0.08 11.95 -10.91
N ARG A 376 1.13 11.56 -11.62
CA ARG A 376 2.52 11.92 -11.36
C ARG A 376 2.76 13.42 -11.58
N GLY A 377 2.15 13.99 -12.63
CA GLY A 377 2.18 15.42 -12.93
C GLY A 377 1.59 16.27 -11.82
N TRP A 378 0.53 15.83 -11.14
CA TRP A 378 0.02 16.54 -9.97
C TRP A 378 1.04 16.62 -8.84
N ILE A 379 1.70 15.49 -8.53
CA ILE A 379 2.76 15.44 -7.52
C ILE A 379 3.93 16.34 -7.93
N ALA A 380 4.33 16.31 -9.22
CA ALA A 380 5.38 17.15 -9.75
C ALA A 380 5.08 18.65 -9.59
N LYS A 381 3.84 19.10 -9.82
CA LYS A 381 3.42 20.48 -9.59
C LYS A 381 3.59 20.90 -8.12
N LEU A 382 3.23 20.03 -7.18
CA LEU A 382 3.46 20.32 -5.76
C LEU A 382 4.96 20.40 -5.44
N ARG A 383 5.78 19.52 -6.04
CA ARG A 383 7.25 19.58 -5.88
C ARG A 383 7.86 20.84 -6.52
N VAL A 384 7.33 21.31 -7.64
CA VAL A 384 7.73 22.61 -8.23
C VAL A 384 7.63 23.73 -7.18
N ALA A 385 6.51 23.84 -6.48
CA ALA A 385 6.34 24.83 -5.41
C ALA A 385 7.32 24.62 -4.26
N ALA A 386 7.53 23.37 -3.82
CA ALA A 386 8.50 23.05 -2.79
C ALA A 386 9.93 23.45 -3.20
N MET A 387 10.34 23.18 -4.45
CA MET A 387 11.65 23.60 -4.97
C MET A 387 11.80 25.13 -5.05
N MET A 388 10.74 25.84 -5.41
CA MET A 388 10.74 27.31 -5.33
C MET A 388 11.00 27.78 -3.89
N GLY A 389 10.34 27.13 -2.90
CA GLY A 389 10.59 27.40 -1.48
C GLY A 389 12.04 27.17 -1.07
N LYS A 390 12.62 26.02 -1.45
CA LYS A 390 14.05 25.69 -1.18
C LYS A 390 15.02 26.68 -1.83
N LEU A 391 14.61 27.33 -2.91
CA LEU A 391 15.39 28.40 -3.60
C LEU A 391 15.13 29.79 -3.01
N GLY A 392 14.36 29.91 -1.91
CA GLY A 392 14.02 31.18 -1.28
C GLY A 392 12.93 31.99 -2.02
N ARG A 393 12.30 31.42 -3.04
CA ARG A 393 11.28 32.08 -3.90
C ARG A 393 9.87 31.87 -3.30
N VAL A 394 9.70 32.20 -2.02
CA VAL A 394 8.50 31.88 -1.23
C VAL A 394 7.22 32.47 -1.82
N ASP A 395 7.24 33.78 -2.17
CA ASP A 395 6.07 34.45 -2.72
C ASP A 395 5.66 33.90 -4.10
N GLU A 396 6.64 33.46 -4.88
CA GLU A 396 6.39 32.81 -6.16
C GLU A 396 5.79 31.42 -5.99
N ALA A 397 6.31 30.64 -5.04
CA ALA A 397 5.76 29.34 -4.69
C ALA A 397 4.28 29.46 -4.26
N ARG A 398 3.97 30.43 -3.42
CA ARG A 398 2.60 30.66 -2.93
C ARG A 398 1.65 31.06 -4.05
N ARG A 399 2.08 31.96 -4.93
CA ARG A 399 1.29 32.32 -6.13
C ARG A 399 1.06 31.13 -7.03
N TYR A 400 2.12 30.37 -7.31
CA TYR A 400 2.02 29.16 -8.12
C TYR A 400 1.03 28.14 -7.53
N LEU A 401 1.07 27.91 -6.20
CA LEU A 401 0.13 27.03 -5.51
C LEU A 401 -1.32 27.53 -5.59
N SER A 402 -1.55 28.84 -5.47
CA SER A 402 -2.89 29.43 -5.58
C SER A 402 -3.51 29.25 -6.98
N ASP A 403 -2.69 29.20 -8.01
CA ASP A 403 -3.12 29.05 -9.40
C ASP A 403 -3.34 27.60 -9.83
N LEU A 404 -2.99 26.62 -8.99
CA LEU A 404 -3.18 25.20 -9.30
C LEU A 404 -4.66 24.80 -9.33
N PRO A 405 -5.09 23.98 -10.32
CA PRO A 405 -6.47 23.53 -10.46
C PRO A 405 -6.83 22.46 -9.43
N ALA A 406 -6.88 22.82 -8.15
CA ALA A 406 -7.20 21.93 -7.04
C ALA A 406 -8.72 21.72 -6.93
N VAL A 407 -9.28 20.95 -7.86
CA VAL A 407 -10.74 20.74 -7.99
C VAL A 407 -11.34 19.82 -6.92
N THR A 408 -10.54 18.95 -6.29
CA THR A 408 -11.01 18.05 -5.21
C THR A 408 -10.58 18.57 -3.84
N VAL A 409 -11.25 18.11 -2.79
CA VAL A 409 -10.92 18.44 -1.41
C VAL A 409 -9.50 18.00 -1.08
N GLU A 410 -9.12 16.78 -1.45
CA GLU A 410 -7.81 16.19 -1.22
C GLU A 410 -6.70 17.04 -1.87
N LYS A 411 -6.91 17.47 -3.12
CA LYS A 411 -5.95 18.32 -3.82
C LYS A 411 -5.81 19.70 -3.15
N ARG A 412 -6.91 20.27 -2.66
CA ARG A 412 -6.85 21.54 -1.91
C ARG A 412 -6.07 21.41 -0.61
N ILE A 413 -6.29 20.32 0.12
CA ILE A 413 -5.53 20.00 1.34
C ILE A 413 -4.04 19.89 1.03
N GLN A 414 -3.66 19.13 0.00
CA GLN A 414 -2.27 18.98 -0.43
C GLN A 414 -1.61 20.34 -0.79
N VAL A 415 -2.33 21.22 -1.48
CA VAL A 415 -1.83 22.57 -1.78
C VAL A 415 -1.56 23.35 -0.50
N LEU A 416 -2.48 23.34 0.47
CA LEU A 416 -2.33 24.05 1.74
C LEU A 416 -1.19 23.47 2.59
N GLN A 417 -1.00 22.14 2.58
CA GLN A 417 0.12 21.49 3.26
C GLN A 417 1.47 21.89 2.66
N VAL A 418 1.57 21.94 1.31
CA VAL A 418 2.79 22.36 0.65
C VAL A 418 3.05 23.87 0.88
N GLU A 419 2.01 24.71 0.88
CA GLU A 419 2.16 26.14 1.23
C GLU A 419 2.69 26.30 2.66
N ALA A 420 2.13 25.59 3.61
CA ALA A 420 2.61 25.59 5.00
C ALA A 420 4.05 25.07 5.12
N GLN A 421 4.40 24.03 4.35
CA GLN A 421 5.78 23.50 4.33
C GLN A 421 6.77 24.53 3.76
N VAL A 422 6.44 25.20 2.64
CA VAL A 422 7.27 26.25 2.05
C VAL A 422 7.53 27.38 3.06
N LEU A 423 6.50 27.79 3.80
CA LEU A 423 6.61 28.82 4.82
C LEU A 423 7.47 28.37 6.02
N ARG A 424 7.30 27.13 6.48
CA ARG A 424 8.15 26.53 7.54
C ARG A 424 9.62 26.48 7.13
N ASP A 425 9.89 26.03 5.92
CA ASP A 425 11.25 25.95 5.37
C ASP A 425 11.93 27.33 5.26
N ALA A 426 11.13 28.37 5.06
CA ALA A 426 11.58 29.77 5.09
C ALA A 426 11.69 30.35 6.51
N GLY A 427 11.36 29.59 7.56
CA GLY A 427 11.37 30.03 8.96
C GLY A 427 10.13 30.81 9.39
N ASP A 428 9.17 31.05 8.48
CA ASP A 428 7.92 31.78 8.81
C ASP A 428 6.86 30.84 9.39
N ASN A 429 7.12 30.34 10.60
CA ASN A 429 6.19 29.45 11.30
C ASN A 429 4.85 30.17 11.62
N ALA A 430 4.84 31.51 11.77
CA ALA A 430 3.62 32.25 12.03
C ALA A 430 2.68 32.25 10.83
N ALA A 431 3.21 32.50 9.62
CA ALA A 431 2.43 32.40 8.40
C ALA A 431 1.95 30.97 8.12
N ALA A 432 2.82 29.95 8.32
CA ALA A 432 2.46 28.54 8.21
C ALA A 432 1.30 28.16 9.12
N TYR A 433 1.36 28.59 10.39
CA TYR A 433 0.27 28.41 11.35
C TYR A 433 -1.05 29.01 10.83
N GLY A 434 -1.02 30.25 10.33
CA GLY A 434 -2.22 30.91 9.80
C GLY A 434 -2.82 30.22 8.58
N VAL A 435 -2.00 29.59 7.70
CA VAL A 435 -2.48 28.78 6.58
C VAL A 435 -3.22 27.54 7.07
N LEU A 436 -2.61 26.78 7.98
CA LEU A 436 -3.19 25.53 8.52
C LEU A 436 -4.42 25.79 9.39
N GLU A 437 -4.41 26.87 10.18
CA GLU A 437 -5.56 27.26 11.00
C GLU A 437 -6.79 27.57 10.14
N ARG A 438 -6.62 28.37 9.07
CA ARG A 438 -7.70 28.63 8.10
C ARG A 438 -8.16 27.35 7.37
N ALA A 439 -7.24 26.45 7.03
CA ALA A 439 -7.58 25.17 6.44
C ALA A 439 -8.49 24.32 7.34
N LEU A 440 -8.21 24.30 8.65
CA LEU A 440 -9.02 23.57 9.65
C LEU A 440 -10.37 24.25 9.95
N VAL A 441 -10.59 25.50 9.58
CA VAL A 441 -11.94 26.10 9.63
C VAL A 441 -12.88 25.40 8.63
N THR A 442 -12.36 25.03 7.45
CA THR A 442 -13.14 24.37 6.40
C THR A 442 -13.10 22.84 6.49
N HIS A 443 -12.05 22.30 7.10
CA HIS A 443 -11.81 20.84 7.25
C HIS A 443 -11.40 20.52 8.69
N PRO A 444 -12.31 20.66 9.69
CA PRO A 444 -11.96 20.65 11.12
C PRO A 444 -11.41 19.31 11.63
N ASP A 445 -11.79 18.22 10.97
CA ASP A 445 -11.44 16.86 11.37
C ASP A 445 -10.45 16.18 10.37
N GLU A 446 -9.75 16.99 9.56
CA GLU A 446 -8.75 16.44 8.65
C GLU A 446 -7.47 16.06 9.42
N PRO A 447 -7.14 14.75 9.50
CA PRO A 447 -6.08 14.27 10.37
C PRO A 447 -4.70 14.87 10.07
N ASP A 448 -4.37 15.02 8.79
CA ASP A 448 -3.06 15.49 8.37
C ASP A 448 -2.90 16.99 8.69
N LEU A 449 -3.96 17.79 8.52
CA LEU A 449 -3.96 19.21 8.90
C LEU A 449 -3.89 19.41 10.42
N LEU A 450 -4.56 18.54 11.20
CA LEU A 450 -4.47 18.58 12.66
C LEU A 450 -3.03 18.33 13.13
N TYR A 451 -2.37 17.33 12.55
CA TYR A 451 -0.98 17.01 12.85
C TYR A 451 -0.04 18.16 12.45
N ASP A 452 -0.15 18.63 11.21
CA ASP A 452 0.69 19.71 10.70
C ASP A 452 0.55 20.99 11.53
N LEU A 453 -0.68 21.36 11.92
CA LEU A 453 -0.90 22.54 12.78
C LEU A 453 -0.29 22.34 14.16
N ALA A 454 -0.41 21.14 14.74
CA ALA A 454 0.20 20.84 16.04
C ALA A 454 1.72 20.99 15.98
N MET A 455 2.39 20.48 14.93
CA MET A 455 3.84 20.57 14.79
C MET A 455 4.32 22.03 14.58
N VAL A 456 3.54 22.84 13.87
CA VAL A 456 3.85 24.29 13.73
C VAL A 456 3.58 25.02 15.04
N ALA A 457 2.51 24.68 15.76
CA ALA A 457 2.19 25.25 17.07
C ALA A 457 3.29 24.95 18.10
N GLU A 458 3.88 23.75 18.07
CA GLU A 458 5.01 23.36 18.91
C GLU A 458 6.22 24.28 18.69
N LYS A 459 6.60 24.55 17.42
CA LYS A 459 7.67 25.49 17.08
C LYS A 459 7.39 26.93 17.55
N LEU A 460 6.11 27.29 17.68
CA LEU A 460 5.68 28.60 18.23
C LEU A 460 5.49 28.60 19.75
N GLY A 461 5.74 27.47 20.43
CA GLY A 461 5.55 27.33 21.89
C GLY A 461 4.09 27.33 22.33
N ARG A 462 3.13 27.10 21.43
CA ARG A 462 1.68 27.09 21.72
C ARG A 462 1.21 25.71 22.17
N ILE A 463 1.65 25.30 23.35
CA ILE A 463 1.47 23.92 23.85
C ILE A 463 0.00 23.52 23.97
N GLU A 464 -0.90 24.44 24.37
CA GLU A 464 -2.34 24.15 24.47
C GLU A 464 -2.96 23.83 23.11
N VAL A 465 -2.46 24.43 22.03
CA VAL A 465 -2.90 24.11 20.66
C VAL A 465 -2.38 22.75 20.24
N VAL A 466 -1.11 22.43 20.54
CA VAL A 466 -0.53 21.10 20.28
C VAL A 466 -1.40 20.03 20.92
N GLU A 467 -1.67 20.16 22.21
CA GLU A 467 -2.50 19.20 22.97
C GLU A 467 -3.89 19.06 22.37
N ALA A 468 -4.60 20.17 22.14
CA ALA A 468 -5.96 20.15 21.61
C ALA A 468 -6.04 19.48 20.21
N LYS A 469 -5.08 19.75 19.32
CA LYS A 469 -5.11 19.20 17.96
C LYS A 469 -4.69 17.73 17.91
N LEU A 470 -3.67 17.34 18.68
CA LEU A 470 -3.25 15.94 18.75
C LEU A 470 -4.27 15.06 19.51
N LEU A 471 -4.92 15.56 20.57
CA LEU A 471 -6.03 14.84 21.20
C LEU A 471 -7.16 14.60 20.20
N ARG A 472 -7.56 15.64 19.44
CA ARG A 472 -8.58 15.47 18.40
C ARG A 472 -8.18 14.44 17.34
N LEU A 473 -6.93 14.46 16.91
CA LEU A 473 -6.39 13.47 15.98
C LEU A 473 -6.43 12.05 16.56
N ILE A 474 -6.08 11.88 17.83
CA ILE A 474 -6.11 10.58 18.52
C ILE A 474 -7.56 10.08 18.70
N GLU A 475 -8.53 10.98 18.95
CA GLU A 475 -9.96 10.63 18.95
C GLU A 475 -10.42 10.07 17.61
N LEU A 476 -10.02 10.71 16.50
CA LEU A 476 -10.36 10.30 15.14
C LEU A 476 -9.63 9.02 14.70
N LYS A 477 -8.36 8.90 15.08
CA LYS A 477 -7.47 7.78 14.73
C LYS A 477 -6.73 7.25 15.98
N PRO A 478 -7.37 6.44 16.83
CA PRO A 478 -6.78 5.99 18.11
C PRO A 478 -5.49 5.16 17.98
N ALA A 479 -5.25 4.57 16.82
CA ALA A 479 -4.05 3.80 16.49
C ALA A 479 -2.99 4.62 15.71
N ASN A 480 -3.06 5.96 15.75
CA ASN A 480 -2.02 6.80 15.15
C ASN A 480 -0.82 6.92 16.10
N ALA A 481 0.20 6.08 15.87
CA ALA A 481 1.41 6.04 16.69
C ALA A 481 2.16 7.39 16.68
N GLN A 482 2.19 8.11 15.56
CA GLN A 482 2.86 9.40 15.44
C GLN A 482 2.18 10.48 16.30
N ALA A 483 0.85 10.54 16.27
CA ALA A 483 0.10 11.50 17.08
C ALA A 483 0.24 11.21 18.59
N LEU A 484 0.17 9.93 18.98
CA LEU A 484 0.40 9.49 20.37
C LEU A 484 1.81 9.87 20.83
N ASN A 485 2.83 9.60 20.00
CA ASN A 485 4.21 9.93 20.31
C ASN A 485 4.44 11.46 20.39
N ALA A 486 3.93 12.21 19.44
CA ALA A 486 4.10 13.68 19.41
C ALA A 486 3.46 14.34 20.64
N LEU A 487 2.24 13.93 21.01
CA LEU A 487 1.58 14.45 22.22
C LEU A 487 2.35 14.02 23.48
N GLY A 488 2.70 12.74 23.58
CA GLY A 488 3.42 12.21 24.72
C GLY A 488 4.77 12.88 24.92
N TYR A 489 5.54 13.04 23.86
CA TYR A 489 6.83 13.76 23.90
C TYR A 489 6.66 15.22 24.34
N THR A 490 5.67 15.93 23.78
CA THR A 490 5.38 17.31 24.16
C THR A 490 5.06 17.42 25.66
N LEU A 491 4.25 16.50 26.20
CA LEU A 491 3.91 16.48 27.64
C LEU A 491 5.15 16.19 28.49
N VAL A 492 6.00 15.27 28.09
CA VAL A 492 7.25 14.91 28.79
C VAL A 492 8.25 16.06 28.78
N ASP A 493 8.43 16.68 27.62
CA ASP A 493 9.49 17.69 27.45
C ASP A 493 9.07 19.08 27.95
N ARG A 494 7.83 19.50 27.71
CA ARG A 494 7.35 20.86 27.92
C ARG A 494 6.46 21.06 29.14
N THR A 495 6.08 19.99 29.83
CA THR A 495 5.15 20.08 30.98
C THR A 495 5.62 19.21 32.15
N PRO A 496 5.06 19.38 33.35
CA PRO A 496 5.31 18.47 34.47
C PRO A 496 4.55 17.13 34.37
N ARG A 497 3.75 16.91 33.32
CA ARG A 497 2.88 15.73 33.12
C ARG A 497 3.64 14.53 32.50
N ILE A 498 4.82 14.21 33.06
CA ILE A 498 5.74 13.22 32.49
C ILE A 498 5.11 11.82 32.43
N ALA A 499 4.43 11.39 33.53
CA ALA A 499 3.81 10.06 33.59
C ALA A 499 2.69 9.87 32.54
N GLU A 500 1.90 10.91 32.31
CA GLU A 500 0.86 10.90 31.28
C GLU A 500 1.45 10.87 29.89
N GLY A 501 2.50 11.65 29.64
CA GLY A 501 3.24 11.62 28.38
C GLY A 501 3.85 10.25 28.12
N LEU A 502 4.47 9.62 29.12
CA LEU A 502 5.04 8.27 28.98
C LEU A 502 3.96 7.24 28.61
N ALA A 503 2.79 7.29 29.24
CA ALA A 503 1.70 6.37 28.91
C ALA A 503 1.23 6.49 27.46
N LEU A 504 1.24 7.69 26.87
CA LEU A 504 0.95 7.91 25.46
C LEU A 504 2.05 7.34 24.54
N ILE A 505 3.32 7.58 24.91
CA ILE A 505 4.46 7.08 24.14
C ILE A 505 4.52 5.54 24.19
N GLU A 506 4.21 4.92 25.32
CA GLU A 506 4.13 3.46 25.45
C GLU A 506 3.02 2.86 24.56
N ARG A 507 1.88 3.54 24.44
CA ARG A 507 0.86 3.16 23.45
C ARG A 507 1.36 3.27 22.03
N ALA A 508 2.13 4.32 21.71
CA ALA A 508 2.77 4.47 20.41
C ALA A 508 3.78 3.33 20.15
N LEU A 509 4.60 2.98 21.16
CA LEU A 509 5.58 1.90 21.10
C LEU A 509 4.91 0.53 20.85
N ALA A 510 3.76 0.28 21.48
CA ALA A 510 3.00 -0.95 21.25
C ALA A 510 2.50 -1.08 19.80
N LEU A 511 2.22 0.04 19.12
CA LEU A 511 1.81 0.09 17.71
C LEU A 511 3.01 0.00 16.76
N SER A 512 4.17 0.53 17.13
CA SER A 512 5.36 0.62 16.30
C SER A 512 6.62 0.34 17.14
N PRO A 513 6.89 -0.93 17.50
CA PRO A 513 7.91 -1.27 18.51
C PRO A 513 9.36 -1.02 18.09
N ASP A 514 9.64 -0.86 16.79
CA ASP A 514 10.98 -0.63 16.25
C ASP A 514 11.17 0.78 15.65
N ASP A 515 10.21 1.69 15.89
CA ASP A 515 10.36 3.09 15.46
C ASP A 515 11.40 3.81 16.34
N SER A 516 12.47 4.28 15.72
CA SER A 516 13.60 4.92 16.41
C SER A 516 13.21 6.20 17.16
N PHE A 517 12.25 6.98 16.62
CA PHE A 517 11.81 8.22 17.25
C PHE A 517 10.89 7.95 18.45
N ILE A 518 10.07 6.89 18.39
CA ILE A 518 9.27 6.46 19.53
C ILE A 518 10.16 5.89 20.62
N LEU A 519 11.16 5.08 20.26
CA LEU A 519 12.16 4.57 21.19
C LEU A 519 12.95 5.69 21.89
N ASP A 520 13.33 6.73 21.14
CA ASP A 520 13.97 7.93 21.69
C ASP A 520 13.05 8.65 22.68
N SER A 521 11.80 8.85 22.32
CA SER A 521 10.81 9.50 23.20
C SER A 521 10.58 8.72 24.51
N VAL A 522 10.53 7.38 24.46
CA VAL A 522 10.47 6.52 25.67
C VAL A 522 11.72 6.73 26.52
N GLY A 523 12.90 6.67 25.89
CA GLY A 523 14.17 6.89 26.58
C GLY A 523 14.24 8.26 27.24
N TRP A 524 13.81 9.30 26.53
CA TRP A 524 13.73 10.66 27.08
C TRP A 524 12.76 10.76 28.26
N ALA A 525 11.59 10.12 28.18
CA ALA A 525 10.64 10.10 29.28
C ALA A 525 11.23 9.44 30.56
N HIS A 526 11.90 8.30 30.43
CA HIS A 526 12.60 7.65 31.54
C HIS A 526 13.72 8.53 32.11
N PHE A 527 14.46 9.23 31.26
CA PHE A 527 15.46 10.20 31.72
C PHE A 527 14.84 11.31 32.58
N ARG A 528 13.73 11.88 32.11
CA ARG A 528 13.00 12.92 32.85
C ARG A 528 12.39 12.42 34.18
N LEU A 529 12.17 11.11 34.31
CA LEU A 529 11.77 10.45 35.56
C LEU A 529 12.95 10.10 36.47
N GLY A 530 14.20 10.26 36.00
CA GLY A 530 15.41 9.86 36.73
C GLY A 530 15.77 8.38 36.62
N GLU A 531 15.12 7.65 35.73
CA GLU A 531 15.30 6.22 35.49
C GLU A 531 16.37 6.00 34.40
N TYR A 532 17.61 6.37 34.73
CA TYR A 532 18.71 6.47 33.75
C TYR A 532 19.07 5.15 33.07
N ASP A 533 18.90 4.00 33.72
CA ASP A 533 19.23 2.69 33.14
C ASP A 533 18.24 2.31 32.03
N GLU A 534 16.94 2.50 32.26
CA GLU A 534 15.92 2.28 31.24
C GLU A 534 16.05 3.33 30.11
N ALA A 535 16.34 4.57 30.43
CA ALA A 535 16.61 5.61 29.44
C ALA A 535 17.74 5.20 28.49
N GLU A 536 18.90 4.77 29.03
CA GLU A 536 20.04 4.32 28.23
C GLU A 536 19.68 3.13 27.33
N LYS A 537 18.94 2.17 27.84
CA LYS A 537 18.50 0.97 27.11
C LYS A 537 17.68 1.33 25.86
N TYR A 538 16.66 2.17 26.01
CA TYR A 538 15.81 2.57 24.89
C TYR A 538 16.54 3.47 23.88
N LEU A 539 17.35 4.42 24.36
CA LEU A 539 18.12 5.30 23.49
C LEU A 539 19.22 4.57 22.71
N ARG A 540 19.85 3.54 23.28
CA ARG A 540 20.78 2.69 22.53
C ARG A 540 20.08 1.93 21.42
N ARG A 541 18.91 1.35 21.72
CA ARG A 541 18.09 0.66 20.75
C ARG A 541 17.65 1.61 19.63
N ALA A 542 17.28 2.86 19.97
CA ALA A 542 16.97 3.90 18.97
C ALA A 542 18.17 4.20 18.05
N MET A 543 19.36 4.37 18.63
CA MET A 543 20.60 4.63 17.90
C MET A 543 21.02 3.44 17.00
N GLU A 544 20.77 2.20 17.42
CA GLU A 544 21.03 1.00 16.61
C GLU A 544 20.12 0.93 15.39
N GLN A 545 18.85 1.31 15.54
CA GLN A 545 17.90 1.37 14.43
C GLN A 545 18.23 2.52 13.46
N ARG A 546 18.57 3.67 14.03
CA ARG A 546 18.87 4.87 13.26
C ARG A 546 19.90 5.75 13.99
N PRO A 547 21.13 5.80 13.52
CA PRO A 547 22.09 6.80 13.98
C PRO A 547 21.59 8.22 13.60
N ASP A 548 21.14 8.97 14.61
CA ASP A 548 20.56 10.30 14.44
C ASP A 548 21.17 11.29 15.45
N PRO A 549 21.48 12.54 15.05
CA PRO A 549 22.12 13.52 15.94
C PRO A 549 21.26 13.90 17.17
N GLU A 550 19.93 13.94 17.05
CA GLU A 550 19.05 14.28 18.17
C GLU A 550 18.97 13.11 19.15
N ILE A 551 18.86 11.87 18.67
CA ILE A 551 18.94 10.66 19.50
C ILE A 551 20.30 10.60 20.22
N ALA A 552 21.38 10.96 19.52
CA ALA A 552 22.73 11.02 20.12
C ALA A 552 22.84 12.11 21.21
N ALA A 553 22.15 13.25 21.02
CA ALA A 553 22.10 14.29 22.04
C ALA A 553 21.47 13.75 23.33
N HIS A 554 20.31 13.08 23.23
CA HIS A 554 19.61 12.48 24.37
C HIS A 554 20.43 11.36 25.02
N LEU A 555 20.98 10.41 24.24
CA LEU A 555 21.77 9.32 24.78
C LEU A 555 23.04 9.83 25.49
N GLY A 556 23.71 10.81 24.91
CA GLY A 556 24.88 11.42 25.53
C GLY A 556 24.53 12.17 26.80
N GLU A 557 23.38 12.85 26.88
CA GLU A 557 22.91 13.52 28.07
C GLU A 557 22.62 12.52 29.22
N VAL A 558 21.98 11.39 28.91
CA VAL A 558 21.77 10.29 29.86
C VAL A 558 23.08 9.74 30.39
N LEU A 559 24.05 9.45 29.52
CA LEU A 559 25.37 8.95 29.91
C LEU A 559 26.13 9.97 30.76
N TRP A 560 26.03 11.24 30.42
CA TRP A 560 26.62 12.32 31.18
C TRP A 560 26.03 12.40 32.60
N ALA A 561 24.72 12.31 32.73
CA ALA A 561 24.02 12.29 34.03
C ALA A 561 24.39 11.06 34.88
N LYS A 562 24.67 9.92 34.24
CA LYS A 562 25.19 8.70 34.91
C LYS A 562 26.67 8.81 35.29
N GLY A 563 27.37 9.87 34.90
CA GLY A 563 28.81 10.10 35.17
C GLY A 563 29.74 9.49 34.11
N ASP A 564 29.22 8.88 33.07
CA ASP A 564 30.00 8.28 31.99
C ASP A 564 30.30 9.32 30.89
N LYS A 565 31.07 10.31 31.26
CA LYS A 565 31.40 11.44 30.38
C LYS A 565 32.15 11.02 29.13
N VAL A 566 33.04 10.01 29.25
CA VAL A 566 33.86 9.54 28.15
C VAL A 566 32.98 8.97 27.02
N ARG A 567 32.00 8.11 27.34
CA ARG A 567 31.10 7.56 26.33
C ARG A 567 30.14 8.63 25.78
N ALA A 568 29.70 9.58 26.61
CA ALA A 568 28.86 10.70 26.16
C ALA A 568 29.57 11.53 25.08
N GLU A 569 30.82 11.97 25.37
CA GLU A 569 31.61 12.75 24.43
C GLU A 569 31.91 11.99 23.14
N ALA A 570 32.24 10.69 23.24
CA ALA A 570 32.49 9.85 22.07
C ALA A 570 31.28 9.77 21.11
N ILE A 571 30.06 9.61 21.66
CA ILE A 571 28.80 9.58 20.89
C ILE A 571 28.57 10.93 20.21
N TRP A 572 28.67 12.02 20.94
CA TRP A 572 28.48 13.37 20.40
C TRP A 572 29.48 13.68 19.30
N GLN A 573 30.78 13.40 19.53
CA GLN A 573 31.84 13.62 18.52
C GLN A 573 31.60 12.78 17.25
N SER A 574 31.16 11.55 17.41
CA SER A 574 30.85 10.68 16.28
C SER A 574 29.76 11.30 15.39
N GLN A 575 28.67 11.78 16.00
CA GLN A 575 27.56 12.36 15.26
C GLN A 575 27.87 13.78 14.74
N LEU A 576 28.65 14.57 15.44
CA LEU A 576 29.10 15.88 14.94
C LEU A 576 30.03 15.77 13.71
N LYS A 577 30.72 14.65 13.50
CA LYS A 577 31.43 14.40 12.25
C LYS A 577 30.51 14.21 11.06
N ALA A 578 29.35 13.59 11.29
CA ALA A 578 28.36 13.35 10.25
C ALA A 578 27.42 14.56 10.02
N ALA A 579 27.11 15.31 11.09
CA ALA A 579 26.22 16.45 11.09
C ALA A 579 26.81 17.61 11.92
N PRO A 580 27.82 18.33 11.40
CA PRO A 580 28.58 19.33 12.16
C PRO A 580 27.76 20.55 12.58
N ASP A 581 26.68 20.84 11.85
CA ASP A 581 25.83 22.02 12.07
C ASP A 581 24.51 21.69 12.78
N ASN A 582 24.34 20.47 13.31
CA ASN A 582 23.11 20.13 14.03
C ASN A 582 22.98 20.96 15.31
N ALA A 583 21.97 21.83 15.34
CA ALA A 583 21.78 22.81 16.40
C ALA A 583 21.48 22.16 17.77
N VAL A 584 20.65 21.11 17.81
CA VAL A 584 20.26 20.41 19.04
C VAL A 584 21.45 19.75 19.69
N LEU A 585 22.24 19.02 18.89
CA LEU A 585 23.44 18.34 19.39
C LEU A 585 24.50 19.34 19.86
N LEU A 586 24.74 20.42 19.10
CA LEU A 586 25.68 21.49 19.49
C LEU A 586 25.26 22.19 20.77
N GLU A 587 23.97 22.49 20.94
CA GLU A 587 23.44 23.12 22.14
C GLU A 587 23.58 22.20 23.37
N THR A 588 23.22 20.91 23.23
CA THR A 588 23.36 19.92 24.29
C THR A 588 24.81 19.79 24.75
N VAL A 589 25.74 19.63 23.83
CA VAL A 589 27.19 19.56 24.15
C VAL A 589 27.62 20.83 24.86
N ARG A 590 27.29 22.00 24.33
CA ARG A 590 27.68 23.28 24.91
C ARG A 590 27.13 23.48 26.32
N ARG A 591 25.88 23.05 26.56
CA ARG A 591 25.20 23.17 27.88
C ARG A 591 25.84 22.27 28.94
N LEU A 592 26.27 21.07 28.58
CA LEU A 592 26.74 20.06 29.52
C LEU A 592 28.27 20.08 29.74
N THR A 593 29.04 20.57 28.77
CA THR A 593 30.54 20.59 28.85
C THR A 593 31.10 21.93 29.34
N ARG A 594 30.25 22.93 29.59
CA ARG A 594 30.62 24.16 30.31
C ARG A 594 30.58 23.92 31.80
#